data_80b8fd1e65a6b867609eca68991305ee
#
_entry.id   80b8fd1e65a6b867609eca68991305ee
#
_cell.length_a   1.000
_cell.length_b   1.000
_cell.length_c   1.000
_cell.angle_alpha   90.00
_cell.angle_beta   90.00
_cell.angle_gamma   90.00
#
_symmetry.space_group_name_H-M   'P 1'
#
loop_
_entity.id
_entity.type
_entity.pdbx_description
1 polymer ?
#
loop_
_entity_poly.entity_id
_entity_poly.type
_entity_poly.pdbx_seq_one_letter_code
_entity_poly.pdbx_strand_id
1 'polypeptide(L)'
;MSTRSRESESRDPLSDPKVGYDFADAAGDDLAVSLPQSLTIEVSLPTPVHAAPDDELAVSIVEVPVNPGSVEVVKPSTMSIAVVAPTPAPEPKPEPVVIPELPTNDERALNRRDLSRRERARGDIPTTPEVASMLTAERLIDARKKKRVKPEGGLNAFLYVATLHIVNRGDSPRVLARKAVEARVDKKFEGGARFIPVLTRKGGVGKTTITALLGMALSDIREDRIIAIDANPDRGTLSERVNKQTRSTVRDVVTLAPTINSFNDFTTMVSRDETRLDILASDTDPLLSEAFDENDYNVVADLAARFYSIVLTDCGTGIVHSVMRATLQRADSVVIVSGGSVDEARLASETLTWLEANGYQDLVKNAVVALNTATQGTNLVKLEEIEAHFKSRVREIVRIPYDPQLAAGSVINYRDIKPLTKASARELAALVADGLPARQGS
;
A
#
# COMPACT_ATOMS: atom_id res chain seq x y z
N MET A 1 52.41 22.48 61.90
CA MET A 1 52.27 23.32 60.69
C MET A 1 51.07 22.87 59.97
N SER A 2 50.07 23.29 60.32
CA SER A 2 48.92 24.14 60.03
C SER A 2 48.35 23.91 58.63
N THR A 3 47.32 23.09 58.59
CA THR A 3 46.43 22.86 57.46
C THR A 3 45.08 23.40 57.83
N ARG A 4 44.60 24.37 57.02
CA ARG A 4 43.25 24.90 57.10
C ARG A 4 42.40 24.25 56.08
N SER A 5 41.36 23.50 56.46
CA SER A 5 40.26 23.02 55.76
C SER A 5 39.31 24.20 55.41
N ARG A 6 38.81 24.25 54.20
CA ARG A 6 37.66 25.05 53.78
C ARG A 6 36.50 24.12 53.46
N GLU A 7 35.48 24.15 54.30
CA GLU A 7 34.13 23.62 54.06
C GLU A 7 33.45 24.48 53.04
N SER A 8 32.86 23.84 52.00
CA SER A 8 31.93 24.43 51.08
C SER A 8 30.52 23.90 51.37
N GLU A 9 29.69 24.80 51.93
CA GLU A 9 28.25 24.61 52.10
C GLU A 9 27.53 24.36 50.77
N SER A 10 26.85 23.25 50.66
CA SER A 10 25.84 22.98 49.63
C SER A 10 24.50 23.52 50.10
N ARG A 11 23.97 24.50 49.41
CA ARG A 11 22.58 24.95 49.57
C ARG A 11 21.66 24.14 48.65
N ASP A 12 20.73 23.45 49.30
CA ASP A 12 19.56 22.83 48.68
C ASP A 12 18.48 23.90 48.44
N PRO A 13 17.88 23.98 47.25
CA PRO A 13 16.70 24.80 46.98
C PRO A 13 15.48 23.92 46.65
N LEU A 14 14.78 23.43 47.66
CA LEU A 14 13.44 22.86 47.46
C LEU A 14 12.59 23.10 48.74
N SER A 15 11.85 24.16 48.74
CA SER A 15 10.66 24.31 49.58
C SER A 15 9.67 25.22 48.89
N ASP A 16 8.80 24.60 48.04
CA ASP A 16 7.60 25.25 47.51
C ASP A 16 6.45 25.12 48.51
N PRO A 17 5.67 26.18 48.73
CA PRO A 17 4.49 26.12 49.57
C PRO A 17 3.29 25.46 48.78
N LYS A 18 2.68 24.51 49.47
CA LYS A 18 1.42 23.88 49.08
C LYS A 18 0.31 24.92 48.99
N VAL A 19 -0.26 25.10 47.78
CA VAL A 19 -1.58 25.72 47.59
C VAL A 19 -2.61 24.60 47.55
N GLY A 20 -3.35 24.47 48.67
CA GLY A 20 -4.53 23.61 48.72
C GLY A 20 -5.71 24.33 48.11
N TYR A 21 -6.39 23.68 47.20
CA TYR A 21 -7.74 24.08 46.75
C TYR A 21 -8.77 23.23 47.50
N ASP A 22 -9.52 23.86 48.42
CA ASP A 22 -10.70 23.31 49.02
C ASP A 22 -11.86 23.47 48.04
N PHE A 23 -12.47 22.34 47.63
CA PHE A 23 -13.74 22.32 46.97
C PHE A 23 -14.82 21.91 47.97
N ALA A 24 -15.52 22.90 48.53
CA ALA A 24 -16.83 22.68 49.12
C ALA A 24 -17.65 23.96 49.06
N ASP A 25 -18.89 23.79 48.54
CA ASP A 25 -20.07 24.66 48.68
C ASP A 25 -20.06 26.08 48.10
N ALA A 26 -20.72 26.22 46.95
CA ALA A 26 -21.66 27.33 46.69
C ALA A 26 -22.66 26.92 45.58
N ALA A 27 -23.82 26.51 46.01
CA ALA A 27 -25.03 26.54 45.20
C ALA A 27 -25.59 27.97 45.21
N GLY A 28 -26.01 28.45 44.02
CA GLY A 28 -26.92 29.61 43.87
C GLY A 28 -26.26 30.85 43.30
N ASP A 29 -26.55 31.18 42.11
CA ASP A 29 -27.29 32.32 41.58
C ASP A 29 -26.97 32.61 40.12
N ASP A 30 -27.97 32.89 39.36
CA ASP A 30 -28.03 33.31 37.97
C ASP A 30 -26.94 34.34 37.59
N LEU A 31 -26.03 33.98 36.75
CA LEU A 31 -25.26 34.92 35.95
C LEU A 31 -25.53 34.65 34.46
N ALA A 32 -26.58 35.31 33.98
CA ALA A 32 -26.79 35.51 32.55
C ALA A 32 -25.63 36.35 31.99
N VAL A 33 -24.62 35.70 31.44
CA VAL A 33 -23.55 36.37 30.67
C VAL A 33 -24.18 36.74 29.32
N SER A 34 -24.54 38.02 29.15
CA SER A 34 -24.89 38.55 27.85
C SER A 34 -23.64 38.62 26.96
N LEU A 35 -23.61 37.78 25.93
CA LEU A 35 -22.59 37.85 24.90
C LEU A 35 -22.74 39.16 24.10
N PRO A 36 -21.67 39.89 23.81
CA PRO A 36 -21.75 41.08 22.97
C PRO A 36 -22.14 40.68 21.54
N GLN A 37 -23.14 41.38 21.00
CA GLN A 37 -23.77 41.10 19.71
C GLN A 37 -22.88 41.47 18.48
N SER A 38 -21.71 42.05 18.68
CA SER A 38 -20.74 42.28 17.57
C SER A 38 -19.32 42.39 18.14
N LEU A 39 -18.42 41.58 17.62
CA LEU A 39 -16.98 41.70 17.78
C LEU A 39 -16.45 42.33 16.50
N THR A 40 -16.08 43.63 16.53
CA THR A 40 -15.36 44.28 15.45
C THR A 40 -13.86 44.09 15.70
N ILE A 41 -13.20 43.31 14.87
CA ILE A 41 -11.75 43.12 14.91
C ILE A 41 -11.17 44.09 13.87
N GLU A 42 -10.51 45.17 14.31
CA GLU A 42 -9.67 45.98 13.46
C GLU A 42 -8.38 45.28 13.12
N VAL A 43 -8.26 44.81 11.88
CA VAL A 43 -7.00 44.25 11.37
C VAL A 43 -6.23 45.38 10.71
N SER A 44 -5.20 45.88 11.38
CA SER A 44 -4.22 46.79 10.76
C SER A 44 -3.29 46.00 9.86
N LEU A 45 -3.41 46.11 8.55
CA LEU A 45 -2.46 45.60 7.58
C LEU A 45 -1.20 46.47 7.59
N PRO A 46 0.01 45.87 7.64
CA PRO A 46 1.23 46.63 7.50
C PRO A 46 1.31 47.28 6.10
N THR A 47 1.55 48.58 6.06
CA THR A 47 1.79 49.34 4.84
C THR A 47 3.04 48.81 4.15
N PRO A 48 3.01 48.52 2.84
CA PRO A 48 4.23 48.12 2.13
C PRO A 48 5.19 49.32 2.02
N VAL A 49 6.39 49.12 2.51
CA VAL A 49 7.52 50.06 2.36
C VAL A 49 8.15 49.75 1.02
N HIS A 50 7.87 50.55 0.06
CA HIS A 50 8.51 50.93 -1.21
C HIS A 50 7.48 51.02 -2.34
N ALA A 51 7.02 52.23 -2.57
CA ALA A 51 6.47 52.62 -3.86
C ALA A 51 7.63 53.16 -4.69
N ALA A 52 7.95 52.54 -5.81
CA ALA A 52 8.65 53.14 -6.92
C ALA A 52 7.62 53.89 -7.78
N PRO A 53 7.95 55.06 -8.32
CA PRO A 53 6.98 55.86 -9.06
C PRO A 53 6.76 55.31 -10.47
N ASP A 54 5.50 55.43 -10.91
CA ASP A 54 5.04 55.47 -12.28
C ASP A 54 5.29 54.30 -13.21
N ASP A 55 4.35 53.34 -13.17
CA ASP A 55 3.88 52.67 -14.37
C ASP A 55 2.34 52.46 -14.26
N GLU A 56 1.60 53.29 -15.03
CA GLU A 56 0.17 53.15 -15.25
C GLU A 56 -0.09 51.81 -15.98
N LEU A 57 -0.55 50.80 -15.25
CA LEU A 57 -1.15 49.63 -15.85
C LEU A 57 -2.52 49.98 -16.41
N ALA A 58 -2.54 50.36 -17.69
CA ALA A 58 -3.76 50.49 -18.47
C ALA A 58 -4.43 49.12 -18.62
N VAL A 59 -5.47 48.88 -17.84
CA VAL A 59 -6.40 47.76 -18.04
C VAL A 59 -7.26 48.12 -19.26
N SER A 60 -6.91 47.62 -20.44
CA SER A 60 -7.78 47.68 -21.60
C SER A 60 -8.88 46.64 -21.47
N ILE A 61 -10.10 47.13 -21.16
CA ILE A 61 -11.31 46.32 -21.28
C ILE A 61 -11.65 46.20 -22.76
N VAL A 62 -11.46 45.03 -23.34
CA VAL A 62 -11.93 44.73 -24.70
C VAL A 62 -13.40 44.28 -24.58
N GLU A 63 -14.32 45.21 -24.88
CA GLU A 63 -15.72 44.88 -25.12
C GLU A 63 -15.83 44.15 -26.44
N VAL A 64 -16.20 42.87 -26.42
CA VAL A 64 -16.55 42.09 -27.60
C VAL A 64 -18.02 42.35 -27.92
N PRO A 65 -18.37 42.97 -29.04
CA PRO A 65 -19.76 43.19 -29.42
C PRO A 65 -20.40 41.84 -29.80
N VAL A 66 -21.37 41.38 -29.02
CA VAL A 66 -22.24 40.28 -29.36
C VAL A 66 -23.26 40.76 -30.37
N ASN A 67 -23.13 40.36 -31.61
CA ASN A 67 -24.10 40.62 -32.66
C ASN A 67 -25.19 39.54 -32.64
N PRO A 68 -26.47 39.83 -32.33
CA PRO A 68 -27.56 38.84 -32.36
C PRO A 68 -28.15 38.79 -33.76
N GLY A 69 -27.63 37.94 -34.62
CA GLY A 69 -28.23 37.74 -35.93
C GLY A 69 -27.48 36.73 -36.78
N SER A 70 -28.17 35.63 -37.03
CA SER A 70 -27.87 34.51 -37.96
C SER A 70 -27.04 33.35 -37.36
N VAL A 71 -27.75 32.48 -36.69
CA VAL A 71 -27.35 31.06 -36.58
C VAL A 71 -27.89 30.33 -37.78
N GLU A 72 -27.07 30.12 -38.78
CA GLU A 72 -27.36 29.20 -39.86
C GLU A 72 -27.09 27.76 -39.36
N VAL A 73 -28.14 27.00 -39.22
CA VAL A 73 -28.08 25.58 -38.83
C VAL A 73 -27.54 24.81 -40.04
N VAL A 74 -26.23 24.53 -40.02
CA VAL A 74 -25.61 23.61 -40.95
C VAL A 74 -26.03 22.19 -40.57
N LYS A 75 -26.93 21.59 -41.37
CA LYS A 75 -27.29 20.16 -41.25
C LYS A 75 -26.07 19.31 -41.56
N PRO A 76 -25.74 18.31 -40.74
CA PRO A 76 -24.64 17.39 -41.07
C PRO A 76 -25.01 16.57 -42.32
N SER A 77 -24.22 16.73 -43.37
CA SER A 77 -24.27 15.92 -44.58
C SER A 77 -23.69 14.55 -44.22
N THR A 78 -24.54 13.56 -44.18
CA THR A 78 -24.13 12.15 -44.04
C THR A 78 -23.46 11.69 -45.34
N MET A 79 -22.13 11.67 -45.36
CA MET A 79 -21.35 10.93 -46.33
C MET A 79 -21.43 9.44 -45.99
N SER A 80 -22.20 8.69 -46.74
CA SER A 80 -22.20 7.22 -46.72
C SER A 80 -20.92 6.74 -47.40
N ILE A 81 -19.95 6.30 -46.63
CA ILE A 81 -18.83 5.52 -47.17
C ILE A 81 -19.30 4.10 -47.24
N ALA A 82 -19.48 3.60 -48.50
CA ALA A 82 -19.73 2.21 -48.76
C ALA A 82 -18.47 1.40 -48.40
N VAL A 83 -18.50 0.71 -47.25
CA VAL A 83 -17.50 -0.30 -46.90
C VAL A 83 -17.81 -1.53 -47.76
N VAL A 84 -16.99 -1.77 -48.76
CA VAL A 84 -16.98 -3.04 -49.51
C VAL A 84 -16.39 -4.09 -48.56
N ALA A 85 -17.21 -4.99 -48.07
CA ALA A 85 -16.78 -6.14 -47.31
C ALA A 85 -15.96 -7.09 -48.22
N PRO A 86 -14.77 -7.53 -47.78
CA PRO A 86 -14.07 -8.57 -48.52
C PRO A 86 -14.85 -9.89 -48.43
N THR A 87 -15.04 -10.51 -49.57
CA THR A 87 -15.64 -11.84 -49.74
C THR A 87 -14.84 -12.86 -48.89
N PRO A 88 -15.46 -13.63 -48.00
CA PRO A 88 -14.74 -14.66 -47.26
C PRO A 88 -14.30 -15.77 -48.24
N ALA A 89 -13.00 -16.12 -48.14
CA ALA A 89 -12.45 -17.30 -48.78
C ALA A 89 -13.14 -18.55 -48.21
N PRO A 90 -13.36 -19.61 -49.03
CA PRO A 90 -14.01 -20.83 -48.56
C PRO A 90 -13.14 -21.52 -47.51
N GLU A 91 -13.72 -21.75 -46.34
CA GLU A 91 -13.11 -22.55 -45.26
C GLU A 91 -12.83 -23.98 -45.77
N PRO A 92 -11.64 -24.55 -45.51
CA PRO A 92 -11.41 -25.96 -45.76
C PRO A 92 -12.28 -26.78 -44.81
N LYS A 93 -13.05 -27.72 -45.36
CA LYS A 93 -13.80 -28.69 -44.60
C LYS A 93 -12.87 -29.43 -43.65
N PRO A 94 -13.20 -29.53 -42.36
CA PRO A 94 -12.41 -30.33 -41.42
C PRO A 94 -12.54 -31.82 -41.85
N GLU A 95 -11.38 -32.45 -42.03
CA GLU A 95 -11.31 -33.91 -42.09
C GLU A 95 -11.74 -34.50 -40.73
N PRO A 96 -12.45 -35.61 -40.67
CA PRO A 96 -12.88 -36.21 -39.41
C PRO A 96 -11.62 -36.67 -38.62
N VAL A 97 -11.33 -35.94 -37.53
CA VAL A 97 -10.39 -36.41 -36.55
C VAL A 97 -10.97 -37.65 -35.89
N VAL A 98 -10.37 -38.79 -36.13
CA VAL A 98 -10.63 -40.04 -35.41
C VAL A 98 -10.16 -39.83 -33.99
N ILE A 99 -11.09 -39.49 -33.09
CA ILE A 99 -10.83 -39.46 -31.65
C ILE A 99 -10.79 -40.91 -31.20
N PRO A 100 -9.69 -41.42 -30.64
CA PRO A 100 -9.72 -42.73 -29.99
C PRO A 100 -10.70 -42.65 -28.81
N GLU A 101 -11.72 -43.52 -28.86
CA GLU A 101 -12.67 -43.63 -27.74
C GLU A 101 -11.93 -43.89 -26.45
N LEU A 102 -12.08 -42.99 -25.48
CA LEU A 102 -11.64 -43.20 -24.12
C LEU A 102 -12.47 -44.34 -23.52
N PRO A 103 -11.87 -45.35 -22.94
CA PRO A 103 -12.60 -46.46 -22.30
C PRO A 103 -13.54 -45.91 -21.24
N THR A 104 -14.78 -46.35 -21.27
CA THR A 104 -15.85 -45.97 -20.35
C THR A 104 -15.46 -46.30 -18.90
N ASN A 105 -15.99 -45.52 -17.94
CA ASN A 105 -15.68 -45.67 -16.50
C ASN A 105 -15.94 -47.08 -15.96
N ASP A 106 -16.77 -47.88 -16.63
CA ASP A 106 -17.07 -49.27 -16.21
C ASP A 106 -15.92 -50.23 -16.50
N GLU A 107 -15.20 -50.07 -17.62
CA GLU A 107 -14.00 -50.92 -17.85
C GLU A 107 -12.84 -50.62 -16.91
N ARG A 108 -12.74 -49.39 -16.45
CA ARG A 108 -11.75 -49.02 -15.40
C ARG A 108 -12.10 -49.57 -14.03
N ALA A 109 -13.36 -49.80 -13.74
CA ALA A 109 -13.82 -50.35 -12.48
C ALA A 109 -13.64 -51.90 -12.41
N LEU A 110 -13.77 -52.59 -13.55
CA LEU A 110 -13.57 -54.05 -13.64
C LEU A 110 -12.11 -54.45 -13.51
N ASN A 111 -11.18 -53.68 -14.09
CA ASN A 111 -9.73 -53.94 -13.97
C ASN A 111 -9.12 -53.66 -12.58
N ARG A 112 -9.88 -53.06 -11.67
CA ARG A 112 -9.45 -52.83 -10.29
C ARG A 112 -9.92 -53.83 -9.28
N ARG A 113 -10.91 -54.72 -9.61
CA ARG A 113 -11.52 -55.62 -8.64
C ARG A 113 -10.92 -57.00 -8.60
N ASP A 114 -10.19 -57.46 -9.59
CA ASP A 114 -9.78 -58.84 -9.74
C ASP A 114 -8.38 -59.21 -9.27
N LEU A 115 -7.61 -58.28 -8.72
CA LEU A 115 -6.35 -58.65 -8.05
C LEU A 115 -6.63 -58.98 -6.58
N SER A 116 -6.76 -60.27 -6.27
CA SER A 116 -6.96 -60.71 -4.91
C SER A 116 -5.77 -60.36 -4.01
N ARG A 117 -6.05 -60.16 -2.73
CA ARG A 117 -5.03 -59.87 -1.70
C ARG A 117 -3.91 -60.90 -1.63
N ARG A 118 -4.14 -62.10 -2.17
CA ARG A 118 -3.19 -63.23 -2.23
C ARG A 118 -2.18 -63.12 -3.38
N GLU A 119 -2.58 -62.53 -4.53
CA GLU A 119 -1.66 -62.31 -5.67
C GLU A 119 -0.65 -61.21 -5.40
N ARG A 120 -1.03 -60.21 -4.62
CA ARG A 120 -0.09 -59.14 -4.17
C ARG A 120 0.99 -59.68 -3.20
N ALA A 121 0.77 -60.78 -2.55
CA ALA A 121 1.72 -61.38 -1.60
C ALA A 121 2.73 -62.31 -2.29
N ARG A 122 2.50 -62.70 -3.54
CA ARG A 122 3.37 -63.65 -4.27
C ARG A 122 4.47 -63.04 -5.12
N GLY A 123 4.53 -61.71 -5.24
CA GLY A 123 5.67 -61.07 -5.88
C GLY A 123 5.87 -61.37 -7.37
N ASP A 124 4.80 -61.72 -8.11
CA ASP A 124 4.87 -61.88 -9.57
C ASP A 124 5.09 -60.53 -10.22
N ILE A 125 6.32 -60.30 -10.59
CA ILE A 125 6.78 -59.15 -11.36
C ILE A 125 6.24 -59.32 -12.78
N PRO A 126 5.43 -58.39 -13.31
CA PRO A 126 5.01 -58.43 -14.72
C PRO A 126 6.24 -58.38 -15.61
N THR A 127 6.36 -59.39 -16.48
CA THR A 127 7.52 -59.60 -17.36
C THR A 127 7.62 -58.60 -18.52
N THR A 128 6.73 -57.62 -18.60
CA THR A 128 6.81 -56.51 -19.55
C THR A 128 7.48 -55.30 -18.92
N PRO A 129 8.55 -54.73 -19.55
CA PRO A 129 9.18 -53.53 -19.02
C PRO A 129 8.16 -52.39 -18.94
N GLU A 130 8.02 -51.78 -17.77
CA GLU A 130 7.18 -50.60 -17.62
C GLU A 130 7.74 -49.44 -18.48
N VAL A 131 6.84 -48.77 -19.19
CA VAL A 131 7.20 -47.62 -20.03
C VAL A 131 7.67 -46.49 -19.13
N ALA A 132 8.76 -45.78 -19.51
CA ALA A 132 9.38 -44.70 -18.74
C ALA A 132 8.40 -43.62 -18.31
N SER A 133 7.31 -43.41 -19.05
CA SER A 133 6.23 -42.47 -18.73
C SER A 133 5.41 -42.82 -17.46
N MET A 134 5.53 -44.06 -16.96
CA MET A 134 4.89 -44.49 -15.71
C MET A 134 5.71 -44.16 -14.46
N LEU A 135 6.95 -43.72 -14.61
CA LEU A 135 7.81 -43.22 -13.53
C LEU A 135 7.47 -41.76 -13.21
N THR A 136 6.27 -41.52 -12.69
CA THR A 136 5.89 -40.18 -12.22
C THR A 136 6.53 -39.91 -10.86
N ALA A 137 6.88 -38.64 -10.60
CA ALA A 137 7.44 -38.20 -9.32
C ALA A 137 6.53 -38.59 -8.12
N GLU A 138 5.21 -38.62 -8.32
CA GLU A 138 4.22 -39.05 -7.32
C GLU A 138 4.34 -40.52 -6.94
N ARG A 139 4.79 -41.38 -7.87
CA ARG A 139 4.93 -42.84 -7.65
C ARG A 139 6.30 -43.17 -7.04
N LEU A 140 7.32 -42.38 -7.34
CA LEU A 140 8.69 -42.58 -6.87
C LEU A 140 8.94 -41.91 -5.49
N ILE A 141 8.19 -40.85 -5.16
CA ILE A 141 8.34 -40.15 -3.90
C ILE A 141 7.31 -40.68 -2.90
N ASP A 142 7.77 -41.47 -1.94
CA ASP A 142 6.94 -41.93 -0.81
C ASP A 142 6.55 -40.66 0.01
N ALA A 143 5.29 -40.21 -0.14
CA ALA A 143 4.76 -39.02 0.55
C ALA A 143 4.88 -39.14 2.09
N ARG A 144 4.99 -40.37 2.62
CA ARG A 144 5.22 -40.63 4.05
C ARG A 144 6.65 -40.37 4.50
N LYS A 145 7.61 -40.30 3.57
CA LYS A 145 9.02 -40.00 3.86
C LYS A 145 9.39 -38.52 3.65
N LYS A 146 8.46 -37.62 3.25
CA LYS A 146 8.71 -36.20 3.29
C LYS A 146 9.11 -35.84 4.73
N LYS A 147 10.41 -35.62 4.96
CA LYS A 147 10.93 -35.13 6.25
C LYS A 147 10.10 -33.90 6.62
N ARG A 148 9.33 -34.01 7.72
CA ARG A 148 8.62 -32.84 8.24
C ARG A 148 9.64 -31.75 8.50
N VAL A 149 9.40 -30.58 7.95
CA VAL A 149 10.24 -29.39 8.17
C VAL A 149 10.37 -29.16 9.67
N LYS A 150 11.54 -28.69 10.11
CA LYS A 150 11.77 -28.32 11.51
C LYS A 150 10.67 -27.37 11.97
N PRO A 151 9.99 -27.66 13.11
CA PRO A 151 8.91 -26.80 13.59
C PRO A 151 9.47 -25.45 14.02
N GLU A 152 8.74 -24.39 13.68
CA GLU A 152 9.01 -23.03 14.15
C GLU A 152 8.13 -22.74 15.37
N GLY A 153 8.68 -22.01 16.37
CA GLY A 153 7.98 -21.61 17.58
C GLY A 153 8.48 -22.34 18.82
N GLY A 154 8.55 -21.58 19.94
CA GLY A 154 9.31 -21.93 21.12
C GLY A 154 9.12 -23.35 21.66
N LEU A 155 7.89 -23.78 21.92
CA LEU A 155 7.63 -25.06 22.61
C LEU A 155 7.81 -26.27 21.69
N ASN A 156 7.32 -26.19 20.45
CA ASN A 156 7.45 -27.30 19.50
C ASN A 156 8.89 -27.42 18.96
N ALA A 157 9.57 -26.31 18.77
CA ALA A 157 11.00 -26.31 18.41
C ALA A 157 11.87 -26.82 19.56
N PHE A 158 11.56 -26.43 20.79
CA PHE A 158 12.25 -26.95 21.98
C PHE A 158 12.08 -28.48 22.13
N LEU A 159 10.83 -28.97 22.04
CA LEU A 159 10.55 -30.42 22.09
C LEU A 159 11.28 -31.16 20.96
N TYR A 160 11.32 -30.60 19.75
CA TYR A 160 12.01 -31.23 18.64
C TYR A 160 13.53 -31.32 18.88
N VAL A 161 14.15 -30.30 19.45
CA VAL A 161 15.58 -30.30 19.81
C VAL A 161 15.82 -31.19 21.05
N ALA A 162 15.01 -31.08 22.10
CA ALA A 162 15.16 -31.85 23.34
C ALA A 162 14.98 -33.35 23.13
N THR A 163 14.20 -33.76 22.13
CA THR A 163 14.01 -35.17 21.77
C THR A 163 14.96 -35.64 20.66
N LEU A 164 16.09 -34.97 20.44
CA LEU A 164 17.05 -35.29 19.38
C LEU A 164 16.39 -35.49 18.01
N HIS A 165 15.42 -34.64 17.68
CA HIS A 165 14.68 -34.62 16.41
C HIS A 165 13.70 -35.79 16.21
N ILE A 166 13.43 -36.63 17.25
CA ILE A 166 12.53 -37.77 17.16
C ILE A 166 11.07 -37.32 17.16
N VAL A 167 10.70 -36.36 18.01
CA VAL A 167 9.31 -35.89 18.13
C VAL A 167 9.14 -34.57 17.35
N ASN A 168 8.51 -34.67 16.18
CA ASN A 168 8.14 -33.50 15.39
C ASN A 168 6.62 -33.32 15.38
N ARG A 169 6.10 -32.44 16.25
CA ARG A 169 4.67 -32.10 16.34
C ARG A 169 4.19 -31.16 15.22
N GLY A 170 5.13 -30.63 14.40
CA GLY A 170 4.83 -29.61 13.39
C GLY A 170 4.67 -28.23 13.99
N ASP A 171 4.31 -27.28 13.13
CA ASP A 171 4.14 -25.87 13.51
C ASP A 171 2.86 -25.68 14.34
N SER A 172 2.90 -24.70 15.25
CA SER A 172 1.71 -24.29 16.00
C SER A 172 0.68 -23.62 15.07
N PRO A 173 -0.63 -23.58 15.41
CA PRO A 173 -1.64 -22.90 14.58
C PRO A 173 -1.29 -21.43 14.27
N ARG A 174 -0.66 -20.73 15.21
CA ARG A 174 -0.19 -19.35 15.01
C ARG A 174 0.92 -19.26 13.96
N VAL A 175 1.86 -20.19 13.97
CA VAL A 175 2.95 -20.26 12.97
C VAL A 175 2.39 -20.62 11.60
N LEU A 176 1.44 -21.55 11.53
CA LEU A 176 0.77 -21.93 10.29
C LEU A 176 -0.01 -20.74 9.69
N ALA A 177 -0.76 -20.00 10.52
CA ALA A 177 -1.47 -18.80 10.08
C ALA A 177 -0.49 -17.74 9.55
N ARG A 178 0.62 -17.47 10.26
CA ARG A 178 1.66 -16.56 9.80
C ARG A 178 2.24 -17.00 8.45
N LYS A 179 2.63 -18.26 8.31
CA LYS A 179 3.16 -18.80 7.04
C LYS A 179 2.15 -18.72 5.90
N ALA A 180 0.86 -18.89 6.20
CA ALA A 180 -0.20 -18.72 5.20
C ALA A 180 -0.27 -17.26 4.70
N VAL A 181 -0.17 -16.27 5.59
CA VAL A 181 -0.12 -14.86 5.23
C VAL A 181 1.16 -14.56 4.43
N GLU A 182 2.32 -15.02 4.89
CA GLU A 182 3.61 -14.84 4.21
C GLU A 182 3.58 -15.45 2.79
N ALA A 183 2.98 -16.62 2.60
CA ALA A 183 2.83 -17.25 1.28
C ALA A 183 1.92 -16.45 0.32
N ARG A 184 0.91 -15.74 0.84
CA ARG A 184 0.09 -14.80 0.04
C ARG A 184 0.90 -13.60 -0.42
N VAL A 185 1.74 -13.05 0.49
CA VAL A 185 2.63 -11.92 0.16
C VAL A 185 3.68 -12.32 -0.86
N ASP A 186 4.27 -13.52 -0.73
CA ASP A 186 5.34 -14.01 -1.63
C ASP A 186 4.82 -14.53 -2.99
N LYS A 187 3.55 -14.28 -3.29
CA LYS A 187 2.96 -14.61 -4.59
C LYS A 187 3.78 -13.98 -5.72
N LYS A 188 4.21 -14.79 -6.69
CA LYS A 188 4.95 -14.31 -7.85
C LYS A 188 4.02 -13.58 -8.81
N PHE A 189 4.43 -12.40 -9.24
CA PHE A 189 3.77 -11.65 -10.29
C PHE A 189 4.54 -11.86 -11.59
N GLU A 190 3.82 -11.98 -12.71
CA GLU A 190 4.44 -11.98 -14.04
C GLU A 190 4.12 -10.67 -14.75
N GLY A 191 5.02 -10.27 -15.60
CA GLY A 191 4.98 -9.00 -16.30
C GLY A 191 5.82 -7.94 -15.62
N GLY A 192 5.50 -6.67 -15.89
CA GLY A 192 6.22 -5.50 -15.37
C GLY A 192 5.98 -5.22 -13.88
N ALA A 193 6.50 -4.10 -13.43
CA ALA A 193 6.29 -3.57 -12.09
C ALA A 193 4.80 -3.38 -11.78
N ARG A 194 4.42 -3.56 -10.52
CA ARG A 194 3.07 -3.32 -9.99
C ARG A 194 3.02 -2.00 -9.25
N PHE A 195 2.07 -1.16 -9.61
CA PHE A 195 1.93 0.18 -9.05
C PHE A 195 0.78 0.22 -8.05
N ILE A 196 1.06 0.69 -6.85
CA ILE A 196 0.11 0.74 -5.74
C ILE A 196 0.14 2.13 -5.10
N PRO A 197 -0.72 3.05 -5.53
CA PRO A 197 -0.88 4.32 -4.84
C PRO A 197 -1.54 4.15 -3.48
N VAL A 198 -1.07 4.95 -2.53
CA VAL A 198 -1.65 5.07 -1.19
C VAL A 198 -2.27 6.45 -1.07
N LEU A 199 -3.58 6.50 -0.85
CA LEU A 199 -4.40 7.70 -0.97
C LEU A 199 -5.08 8.07 0.33
N THR A 200 -5.22 9.37 0.58
CA THR A 200 -6.15 9.98 1.53
C THR A 200 -6.38 11.43 1.16
N ARG A 201 -7.56 11.97 1.50
CA ARG A 201 -7.87 13.40 1.30
C ARG A 201 -7.64 14.25 2.54
N LYS A 202 -7.35 13.63 3.67
CA LYS A 202 -7.12 14.34 4.93
C LYS A 202 -5.66 14.23 5.35
N GLY A 203 -5.01 15.37 5.61
CA GLY A 203 -3.69 15.41 6.21
C GLY A 203 -3.70 14.82 7.63
N GLY A 204 -2.59 14.19 8.03
CA GLY A 204 -2.43 13.67 9.40
C GLY A 204 -3.06 12.31 9.68
N VAL A 205 -3.79 11.68 8.76
CA VAL A 205 -4.40 10.36 8.94
C VAL A 205 -3.35 9.23 9.03
N GLY A 206 -2.09 9.52 8.62
CA GLY A 206 -1.00 8.55 8.65
C GLY A 206 -0.73 7.85 7.32
N LYS A 207 -1.13 8.44 6.19
CA LYS A 207 -0.87 7.92 4.84
C LYS A 207 0.60 7.50 4.65
N THR A 208 1.53 8.42 4.85
CA THR A 208 2.97 8.20 4.74
C THR A 208 3.47 7.07 5.64
N THR A 209 2.94 7.00 6.87
CA THR A 209 3.26 5.92 7.81
C THR A 209 2.76 4.57 7.29
N ILE A 210 1.55 4.52 6.74
CA ILE A 210 0.99 3.30 6.14
C ILE A 210 1.75 2.90 4.88
N THR A 211 2.16 3.86 4.04
CA THR A 211 3.00 3.59 2.86
C THR A 211 4.32 2.94 3.26
N ALA A 212 5.03 3.52 4.23
CA ALA A 212 6.28 2.95 4.73
C ALA A 212 6.06 1.57 5.36
N LEU A 213 5.04 1.42 6.23
CA LEU A 213 4.72 0.17 6.90
C LEU A 213 4.36 -0.95 5.92
N LEU A 214 3.57 -0.66 4.88
CA LEU A 214 3.23 -1.60 3.81
C LEU A 214 4.48 -2.00 3.03
N GLY A 215 5.30 -1.03 2.63
CA GLY A 215 6.55 -1.27 1.93
C GLY A 215 7.51 -2.15 2.73
N MET A 216 7.69 -1.86 4.02
CA MET A 216 8.51 -2.65 4.93
C MET A 216 7.98 -4.08 5.09
N ALA A 217 6.64 -4.25 5.23
CA ALA A 217 6.03 -5.57 5.35
C ALA A 217 6.18 -6.42 4.08
N LEU A 218 6.06 -5.79 2.91
CA LEU A 218 6.30 -6.44 1.61
C LEU A 218 7.78 -6.83 1.47
N SER A 219 8.71 -5.92 1.76
CA SER A 219 10.15 -6.13 1.63
C SER A 219 10.74 -7.12 2.65
N ASP A 220 10.12 -7.24 3.85
CA ASP A 220 10.52 -8.22 4.88
C ASP A 220 10.27 -9.67 4.41
N ILE A 221 9.26 -9.89 3.57
CA ILE A 221 8.82 -11.22 3.15
C ILE A 221 9.30 -11.55 1.73
N ARG A 222 9.19 -10.62 0.79
CA ARG A 222 9.52 -10.82 -0.61
C ARG A 222 11.02 -10.70 -0.86
N GLU A 223 11.52 -11.48 -1.83
CA GLU A 223 12.92 -11.41 -2.26
C GLU A 223 13.16 -10.40 -3.38
N ASP A 224 12.10 -10.01 -4.09
CA ASP A 224 12.17 -9.01 -5.15
C ASP A 224 12.27 -7.58 -4.60
N ARG A 225 12.56 -6.63 -5.46
CA ARG A 225 12.84 -5.24 -5.07
C ARG A 225 11.55 -4.42 -5.00
N ILE A 226 11.43 -3.65 -3.95
CA ILE A 226 10.27 -2.81 -3.66
C ILE A 226 10.74 -1.39 -3.39
N ILE A 227 10.07 -0.42 -3.98
CA ILE A 227 10.32 1.00 -3.76
C ILE A 227 9.04 1.71 -3.31
N ALA A 228 9.21 2.70 -2.45
CA ALA A 228 8.17 3.69 -2.15
C ALA A 228 8.63 5.06 -2.61
N ILE A 229 7.83 5.71 -3.45
CA ILE A 229 8.09 7.03 -4.03
C ILE A 229 7.23 8.05 -3.30
N ASP A 230 7.85 9.10 -2.80
CA ASP A 230 7.16 10.23 -2.23
C ASP A 230 6.74 11.18 -3.36
N ALA A 231 5.47 11.16 -3.72
CA ALA A 231 4.86 11.99 -4.74
C ALA A 231 3.93 13.06 -4.15
N ASN A 232 4.18 13.45 -2.91
CA ASN A 232 3.40 14.49 -2.24
C ASN A 232 3.89 15.88 -2.64
N PRO A 233 3.07 16.70 -3.34
CA PRO A 233 3.47 18.03 -3.79
C PRO A 233 3.56 19.06 -2.65
N ASP A 234 2.88 18.84 -1.52
CA ASP A 234 2.86 19.83 -0.44
C ASP A 234 4.18 19.84 0.35
N ARG A 235 4.56 18.72 0.88
CA ARG A 235 5.82 18.44 1.57
C ARG A 235 5.87 16.97 1.87
N GLY A 236 6.72 16.24 1.18
CA GLY A 236 6.86 14.83 1.45
C GLY A 236 7.63 14.56 2.74
N THR A 237 7.15 13.56 3.47
CA THR A 237 7.74 13.12 4.74
C THR A 237 8.08 11.62 4.75
N LEU A 238 8.02 10.97 3.59
CA LEU A 238 8.26 9.54 3.49
C LEU A 238 9.72 9.18 3.85
N SER A 239 10.68 10.00 3.42
CA SER A 239 12.09 9.80 3.74
C SER A 239 12.42 9.97 5.24
N GLU A 240 11.54 10.61 6.01
CA GLU A 240 11.68 10.73 7.47
C GLU A 240 11.31 9.43 8.21
N ARG A 241 10.73 8.45 7.51
CA ARG A 241 10.34 7.14 8.06
C ARG A 241 11.48 6.14 8.09
N VAL A 242 12.61 6.47 7.46
CA VAL A 242 13.81 5.62 7.41
C VAL A 242 15.07 6.43 7.75
N ASN A 243 16.16 5.73 8.03
CA ASN A 243 17.45 6.38 8.15
C ASN A 243 17.89 6.89 6.78
N LYS A 244 17.84 8.20 6.59
CA LYS A 244 18.16 8.86 5.33
C LYS A 244 19.63 8.65 4.96
N GLN A 245 19.89 8.09 3.77
CA GLN A 245 21.22 7.76 3.28
C GLN A 245 21.69 8.71 2.17
N THR A 246 20.75 9.34 1.47
CA THR A 246 21.00 10.30 0.39
C THR A 246 20.15 11.54 0.54
N ARG A 247 20.56 12.63 -0.11
CA ARG A 247 19.77 13.85 -0.21
C ARG A 247 19.00 13.95 -1.52
N SER A 248 19.19 12.98 -2.41
CA SER A 248 18.52 12.96 -3.71
C SER A 248 17.00 12.88 -3.56
N THR A 249 16.32 13.54 -4.48
CA THR A 249 14.87 13.68 -4.54
C THR A 249 14.32 13.14 -5.86
N VAL A 250 13.00 13.07 -5.99
CA VAL A 250 12.31 12.74 -7.26
C VAL A 250 12.78 13.61 -8.41
N ARG A 251 13.04 14.90 -8.17
CA ARG A 251 13.52 15.86 -9.19
C ARG A 251 14.94 15.56 -9.66
N ASP A 252 15.82 15.16 -8.73
CA ASP A 252 17.16 14.75 -9.11
C ASP A 252 17.11 13.51 -10.03
N VAL A 253 16.21 12.57 -9.73
CA VAL A 253 15.98 11.39 -10.57
C VAL A 253 15.48 11.82 -11.96
N VAL A 254 14.52 12.75 -12.06
CA VAL A 254 14.05 13.29 -13.35
C VAL A 254 15.21 13.92 -14.13
N THR A 255 16.00 14.77 -13.47
CA THR A 255 17.12 15.47 -14.10
C THR A 255 18.21 14.51 -14.59
N LEU A 256 18.50 13.47 -13.80
CA LEU A 256 19.56 12.51 -14.08
C LEU A 256 19.07 11.28 -14.85
N ALA A 257 17.76 11.18 -15.16
CA ALA A 257 17.14 10.04 -15.81
C ALA A 257 17.92 9.50 -17.03
N PRO A 258 18.46 10.34 -17.95
CA PRO A 258 19.23 9.85 -19.10
C PRO A 258 20.55 9.17 -18.73
N THR A 259 21.08 9.41 -17.53
CA THR A 259 22.36 8.85 -17.04
C THR A 259 22.18 7.59 -16.21
N ILE A 260 20.96 7.31 -15.73
CA ILE A 260 20.65 6.15 -14.90
C ILE A 260 20.43 4.92 -15.80
N ASN A 261 21.46 4.11 -15.96
CA ASN A 261 21.44 2.94 -16.85
C ASN A 261 21.38 1.60 -16.10
N SER A 262 21.75 1.58 -14.83
CA SER A 262 21.78 0.38 -14.00
C SER A 262 21.05 0.55 -12.68
N PHE A 263 20.74 -0.60 -12.05
CA PHE A 263 20.20 -0.59 -10.69
C PHE A 263 21.15 0.09 -9.70
N ASN A 264 22.46 -0.10 -9.87
CA ASN A 264 23.46 0.52 -9.00
C ASN A 264 23.41 2.04 -9.07
N ASP A 265 23.23 2.60 -10.27
CA ASP A 265 23.08 4.05 -10.43
C ASP A 265 21.85 4.54 -9.68
N PHE A 266 20.71 3.83 -9.85
CA PHE A 266 19.46 4.19 -9.18
C PHE A 266 19.54 4.08 -7.65
N THR A 267 20.26 3.07 -7.11
CA THR A 267 20.40 2.89 -5.65
C THR A 267 21.13 4.02 -4.95
N THR A 268 21.91 4.81 -5.66
CA THR A 268 22.57 6.01 -5.09
C THR A 268 21.59 7.13 -4.79
N MET A 269 20.40 7.08 -5.42
CA MET A 269 19.35 8.11 -5.33
C MET A 269 18.29 7.81 -4.26
N VAL A 270 18.31 6.60 -3.67
CA VAL A 270 17.30 6.15 -2.72
C VAL A 270 17.91 5.88 -1.34
N SER A 271 17.08 5.92 -0.31
CA SER A 271 17.46 5.48 1.03
C SER A 271 16.85 4.10 1.29
N ARG A 272 17.66 3.15 1.77
CA ARG A 272 17.25 1.78 2.04
C ARG A 272 17.12 1.53 3.53
N ASP A 273 16.01 0.95 3.95
CA ASP A 273 15.79 0.53 5.33
C ASP A 273 16.35 -0.87 5.64
N GLU A 274 16.19 -1.32 6.88
CA GLU A 274 16.63 -2.65 7.33
C GLU A 274 15.84 -3.82 6.71
N THR A 275 14.61 -3.57 6.19
CA THR A 275 13.79 -4.57 5.49
C THR A 275 14.12 -4.66 4.00
N ARG A 276 15.00 -3.81 3.50
CA ARG A 276 15.38 -3.66 2.09
C ARG A 276 14.39 -2.84 1.26
N LEU A 277 13.45 -2.13 1.90
CA LEU A 277 12.61 -1.16 1.22
C LEU A 277 13.47 0.02 0.77
N ASP A 278 13.39 0.36 -0.50
CA ASP A 278 13.98 1.59 -1.04
C ASP A 278 12.96 2.73 -0.99
N ILE A 279 13.40 3.90 -0.55
CA ILE A 279 12.57 5.11 -0.48
C ILE A 279 13.21 6.21 -1.32
N LEU A 280 12.44 6.75 -2.25
CA LEU A 280 12.77 7.94 -3.02
C LEU A 280 12.03 9.14 -2.42
N ALA A 281 12.80 10.13 -1.96
CA ALA A 281 12.27 11.31 -1.28
C ALA A 281 11.66 12.31 -2.27
N SER A 282 10.65 13.07 -1.84
CA SER A 282 10.24 14.32 -2.53
C SER A 282 11.18 15.46 -2.20
N ASP A 283 10.99 16.58 -2.89
CA ASP A 283 11.70 17.81 -2.58
C ASP A 283 11.28 18.36 -1.22
N THR A 284 12.23 18.99 -0.54
CA THR A 284 11.98 19.64 0.76
C THR A 284 11.51 21.08 0.61
N ASP A 285 11.78 21.72 -0.55
CA ASP A 285 11.29 23.04 -0.89
C ASP A 285 9.87 22.92 -1.44
N PRO A 286 8.86 23.56 -0.83
CA PRO A 286 7.47 23.48 -1.27
C PRO A 286 7.28 23.92 -2.73
N LEU A 287 7.99 24.97 -3.19
CA LEU A 287 7.88 25.45 -4.58
C LEU A 287 8.39 24.41 -5.58
N LEU A 288 9.44 23.68 -5.23
CA LEU A 288 9.97 22.61 -6.07
C LEU A 288 9.06 21.38 -6.03
N SER A 289 8.50 21.07 -4.88
CA SER A 289 7.53 19.96 -4.73
C SER A 289 6.26 20.23 -5.53
N GLU A 290 5.73 21.45 -5.49
CA GLU A 290 4.53 21.85 -6.26
C GLU A 290 4.77 21.80 -7.78
N ALA A 291 6.01 22.07 -8.22
CA ALA A 291 6.39 21.99 -9.62
C ALA A 291 6.59 20.55 -10.15
N PHE A 292 6.50 19.52 -9.29
CA PHE A 292 6.55 18.12 -9.71
C PHE A 292 5.22 17.74 -10.37
N ASP A 293 5.26 17.47 -11.66
CA ASP A 293 4.06 17.26 -12.48
C ASP A 293 3.86 15.81 -12.95
N GLU A 294 2.86 15.59 -13.79
CA GLU A 294 2.53 14.30 -14.39
C GLU A 294 3.68 13.73 -15.22
N ASN A 295 4.42 14.55 -15.98
CA ASN A 295 5.51 14.11 -16.82
C ASN A 295 6.70 13.68 -15.97
N ASP A 296 7.03 14.46 -14.95
CA ASP A 296 8.07 14.15 -13.99
C ASP A 296 7.80 12.82 -13.28
N TYR A 297 6.56 12.63 -12.80
CA TYR A 297 6.15 11.37 -12.20
C TYR A 297 6.30 10.19 -13.17
N ASN A 298 5.90 10.36 -14.43
CA ASN A 298 6.02 9.31 -15.44
C ASN A 298 7.47 8.89 -15.67
N VAL A 299 8.40 9.85 -15.72
CA VAL A 299 9.85 9.56 -15.85
C VAL A 299 10.34 8.73 -14.67
N VAL A 300 10.00 9.12 -13.44
CA VAL A 300 10.39 8.39 -12.23
C VAL A 300 9.77 7.00 -12.20
N ALA A 301 8.50 6.88 -12.53
CA ALA A 301 7.75 5.62 -12.56
C ALA A 301 8.32 4.64 -13.60
N ASP A 302 8.68 5.13 -14.81
CA ASP A 302 9.28 4.31 -15.87
C ASP A 302 10.68 3.81 -15.48
N LEU A 303 11.48 4.65 -14.81
CA LEU A 303 12.77 4.22 -14.27
C LEU A 303 12.59 3.19 -13.15
N ALA A 304 11.69 3.44 -12.21
CA ALA A 304 11.40 2.49 -11.13
C ALA A 304 10.93 1.14 -11.69
N ALA A 305 10.08 1.14 -12.71
CA ALA A 305 9.57 -0.08 -13.35
C ALA A 305 10.66 -0.97 -13.97
N ARG A 306 11.83 -0.41 -14.31
CA ARG A 306 12.96 -1.21 -14.83
C ARG A 306 13.63 -2.03 -13.74
N PHE A 307 13.58 -1.60 -12.49
CA PHE A 307 14.42 -2.14 -11.42
C PHE A 307 13.64 -2.77 -10.28
N TYR A 308 12.35 -2.45 -10.12
CA TYR A 308 11.50 -2.86 -9.01
C TYR A 308 10.28 -3.63 -9.49
N SER A 309 9.87 -4.61 -8.69
CA SER A 309 8.66 -5.41 -8.95
C SER A 309 7.41 -4.76 -8.42
N ILE A 310 7.54 -3.96 -7.35
CA ILE A 310 6.44 -3.22 -6.72
C ILE A 310 6.88 -1.79 -6.50
N VAL A 311 6.03 -0.86 -6.92
CA VAL A 311 6.19 0.58 -6.75
C VAL A 311 5.02 1.09 -5.94
N LEU A 312 5.29 1.48 -4.70
CA LEU A 312 4.33 2.19 -3.85
C LEU A 312 4.45 3.69 -4.13
N THR A 313 3.33 4.40 -4.18
CA THR A 313 3.35 5.87 -4.32
C THR A 313 2.65 6.50 -3.14
N ASP A 314 3.38 7.27 -2.33
CA ASP A 314 2.80 8.09 -1.27
C ASP A 314 2.24 9.36 -1.89
N CYS A 315 0.94 9.38 -2.18
CA CYS A 315 0.30 10.46 -2.91
C CYS A 315 0.04 11.69 -2.02
N GLY A 316 -0.06 12.87 -2.61
CA GLY A 316 -0.56 14.05 -1.91
C GLY A 316 -2.03 13.93 -1.49
N THR A 317 -2.52 14.94 -0.78
CA THR A 317 -3.94 15.04 -0.39
C THR A 317 -4.83 15.62 -1.49
N GLY A 318 -4.22 16.24 -2.51
CA GLY A 318 -4.89 16.85 -3.65
C GLY A 318 -5.27 15.83 -4.72
N ILE A 319 -6.53 15.36 -4.70
CA ILE A 319 -7.01 14.32 -5.63
C ILE A 319 -7.09 14.78 -7.09
N VAL A 320 -7.13 16.10 -7.32
CA VAL A 320 -7.19 16.70 -8.68
C VAL A 320 -5.82 17.07 -9.23
N HIS A 321 -4.75 16.91 -8.47
CA HIS A 321 -3.39 17.21 -8.91
C HIS A 321 -2.98 16.34 -10.10
N SER A 322 -2.17 16.88 -11.03
CA SER A 322 -1.76 16.16 -12.25
C SER A 322 -1.03 14.85 -11.95
N VAL A 323 -0.14 14.82 -10.96
CA VAL A 323 0.55 13.63 -10.46
C VAL A 323 -0.41 12.54 -10.03
N MET A 324 -1.53 12.90 -9.38
CA MET A 324 -2.55 11.92 -8.97
C MET A 324 -3.15 11.19 -10.19
N ARG A 325 -3.41 11.92 -11.28
CA ARG A 325 -3.92 11.32 -12.51
C ARG A 325 -2.93 10.31 -13.08
N ALA A 326 -1.66 10.69 -13.24
CA ALA A 326 -0.62 9.80 -13.75
C ALA A 326 -0.45 8.55 -12.87
N THR A 327 -0.49 8.74 -11.55
CA THR A 327 -0.40 7.65 -10.58
C THR A 327 -1.57 6.67 -10.71
N LEU A 328 -2.81 7.16 -10.82
CA LEU A 328 -4.00 6.32 -10.94
C LEU A 328 -4.09 5.59 -12.28
N GLN A 329 -3.60 6.19 -13.38
CA GLN A 329 -3.55 5.56 -14.69
C GLN A 329 -2.63 4.33 -14.74
N ARG A 330 -1.60 4.30 -13.86
CA ARG A 330 -0.65 3.19 -13.75
C ARG A 330 -1.03 2.17 -12.68
N ALA A 331 -2.04 2.47 -11.85
CA ALA A 331 -2.35 1.67 -10.67
C ALA A 331 -2.93 0.29 -11.01
N ASP A 332 -2.33 -0.75 -10.45
CA ASP A 332 -2.86 -2.12 -10.46
C ASP A 332 -3.82 -2.37 -9.27
N SER A 333 -3.62 -1.68 -8.16
CA SER A 333 -4.44 -1.71 -6.95
C SER A 333 -4.28 -0.39 -6.21
N VAL A 334 -5.15 -0.09 -5.27
CA VAL A 334 -5.10 1.14 -4.48
C VAL A 334 -5.32 0.86 -2.99
N VAL A 335 -4.57 1.56 -2.15
CA VAL A 335 -4.77 1.56 -0.71
C VAL A 335 -5.36 2.89 -0.28
N ILE A 336 -6.53 2.87 0.32
CA ILE A 336 -7.17 4.06 0.88
C ILE A 336 -6.92 4.09 2.38
N VAL A 337 -6.28 5.16 2.87
CA VAL A 337 -6.04 5.32 4.30
C VAL A 337 -7.16 6.14 4.92
N SER A 338 -7.82 5.56 5.90
CA SER A 338 -8.83 6.20 6.75
C SER A 338 -8.36 6.17 8.20
N GLY A 339 -8.74 7.17 8.96
CA GLY A 339 -8.59 7.11 10.42
C GLY A 339 -9.85 6.59 11.10
N GLY A 340 -9.83 6.63 12.43
CA GLY A 340 -10.92 6.15 13.27
C GLY A 340 -11.98 7.21 13.61
N SER A 341 -11.90 8.43 13.08
CA SER A 341 -12.91 9.47 13.28
C SER A 341 -13.97 9.49 12.18
N VAL A 342 -15.14 10.04 12.47
CA VAL A 342 -16.25 10.17 11.52
C VAL A 342 -15.85 11.00 10.30
N ASP A 343 -15.10 12.09 10.49
CA ASP A 343 -14.66 12.96 9.40
C ASP A 343 -13.66 12.26 8.49
N GLU A 344 -12.73 11.47 9.06
CA GLU A 344 -11.74 10.72 8.30
C GLU A 344 -12.40 9.61 7.48
N ALA A 345 -13.38 8.91 8.06
CA ALA A 345 -14.16 7.91 7.35
C ALA A 345 -14.99 8.52 6.22
N ARG A 346 -15.60 9.70 6.44
CA ARG A 346 -16.34 10.44 5.41
C ARG A 346 -15.44 10.80 4.24
N LEU A 347 -14.28 11.42 4.49
CA LEU A 347 -13.34 11.81 3.43
C LEU A 347 -12.77 10.62 2.66
N ALA A 348 -12.53 9.49 3.35
CA ALA A 348 -12.15 8.25 2.67
C ALA A 348 -13.28 7.73 1.76
N SER A 349 -14.54 7.77 2.23
CA SER A 349 -15.70 7.41 1.42
C SER A 349 -15.89 8.34 0.21
N GLU A 350 -15.70 9.64 0.39
CA GLU A 350 -15.73 10.62 -0.71
C GLU A 350 -14.61 10.38 -1.72
N THR A 351 -13.42 9.92 -1.25
CA THR A 351 -12.32 9.52 -2.16
C THR A 351 -12.74 8.37 -3.05
N LEU A 352 -13.37 7.33 -2.49
CA LEU A 352 -13.90 6.22 -3.28
C LEU A 352 -14.97 6.69 -4.27
N THR A 353 -15.88 7.57 -3.85
CA THR A 353 -16.91 8.13 -4.74
C THR A 353 -16.30 8.92 -5.89
N TRP A 354 -15.26 9.71 -5.61
CA TRP A 354 -14.56 10.44 -6.65
C TRP A 354 -13.87 9.51 -7.65
N LEU A 355 -13.22 8.44 -7.17
CA LEU A 355 -12.60 7.43 -8.03
C LEU A 355 -13.64 6.77 -8.94
N GLU A 356 -14.79 6.38 -8.40
CA GLU A 356 -15.89 5.78 -9.17
C GLU A 356 -16.41 6.74 -10.25
N ALA A 357 -16.62 8.01 -9.89
CA ALA A 357 -17.12 9.04 -10.81
C ALA A 357 -16.13 9.39 -11.94
N ASN A 358 -14.83 9.13 -11.73
CA ASN A 358 -13.77 9.43 -12.69
C ASN A 358 -13.26 8.20 -13.47
N GLY A 359 -14.01 7.11 -13.48
CA GLY A 359 -13.72 5.94 -14.32
C GLY A 359 -12.83 4.88 -13.68
N TYR A 360 -12.54 4.98 -12.37
CA TYR A 360 -11.69 4.04 -11.63
C TYR A 360 -12.48 3.02 -10.81
N GLN A 361 -13.69 2.62 -11.29
CA GLN A 361 -14.58 1.70 -10.54
C GLN A 361 -13.91 0.36 -10.23
N ASP A 362 -13.10 -0.16 -11.15
CA ASP A 362 -12.42 -1.44 -10.95
C ASP A 362 -11.28 -1.33 -9.91
N LEU A 363 -10.60 -0.18 -9.85
CA LEU A 363 -9.66 0.10 -8.77
C LEU A 363 -10.36 0.16 -7.40
N VAL A 364 -11.56 0.77 -7.34
CA VAL A 364 -12.34 0.83 -6.09
C VAL A 364 -12.77 -0.56 -5.64
N LYS A 365 -13.31 -1.38 -6.56
CA LYS A 365 -13.71 -2.78 -6.23
C LYS A 365 -12.53 -3.61 -5.74
N ASN A 366 -11.32 -3.31 -6.23
CA ASN A 366 -10.08 -4.00 -5.84
C ASN A 366 -9.32 -3.30 -4.70
N ALA A 367 -9.81 -2.16 -4.23
CA ALA A 367 -9.15 -1.38 -3.20
C ALA A 367 -9.07 -2.11 -1.85
N VAL A 368 -8.05 -1.75 -1.08
CA VAL A 368 -7.93 -2.12 0.34
C VAL A 368 -8.01 -0.85 1.18
N VAL A 369 -8.88 -0.84 2.19
CA VAL A 369 -8.92 0.25 3.16
C VAL A 369 -8.03 -0.09 4.35
N ALA A 370 -7.03 0.74 4.62
CA ALA A 370 -6.23 0.69 5.85
C ALA A 370 -6.85 1.65 6.88
N LEU A 371 -7.53 1.08 7.87
CA LEU A 371 -8.13 1.83 8.96
C LEU A 371 -7.08 2.06 10.06
N ASN A 372 -6.45 3.24 10.04
CA ASN A 372 -5.40 3.60 10.97
C ASN A 372 -6.00 4.11 12.29
N THR A 373 -5.83 3.35 13.36
CA THR A 373 -6.28 3.72 14.71
C THR A 373 -5.13 4.35 15.51
N ALA A 374 -4.39 5.28 14.87
CA ALA A 374 -3.18 5.89 15.42
C ALA A 374 -3.42 6.75 16.66
N THR A 375 -4.63 7.23 16.88
CA THR A 375 -5.01 7.88 18.14
C THR A 375 -5.61 6.83 19.06
N GLN A 376 -5.25 6.86 20.36
CA GLN A 376 -6.00 6.16 21.39
C GLN A 376 -7.38 6.83 21.41
N GLY A 377 -8.24 6.36 20.50
CA GLY A 377 -9.55 6.97 20.30
C GLY A 377 -10.39 6.87 21.56
N THR A 378 -11.10 7.91 21.85
CA THR A 378 -12.30 7.82 22.65
C THR A 378 -13.15 6.69 22.05
N ASN A 379 -13.58 5.72 22.85
CA ASN A 379 -14.49 4.62 22.45
C ASN A 379 -15.87 5.13 21.97
N LEU A 380 -15.95 6.36 21.47
CA LEU A 380 -17.17 7.01 21.01
C LEU A 380 -17.53 6.64 19.57
N VAL A 381 -16.55 6.29 18.74
CA VAL A 381 -16.79 5.91 17.35
C VAL A 381 -16.81 4.39 17.23
N LYS A 382 -17.89 3.87 16.69
CA LYS A 382 -18.05 2.44 16.41
C LYS A 382 -17.29 2.08 15.12
N LEU A 383 -16.07 1.59 15.26
CA LEU A 383 -15.23 1.20 14.12
C LEU A 383 -15.89 0.13 13.25
N GLU A 384 -16.72 -0.73 13.85
CA GLU A 384 -17.47 -1.77 13.17
C GLU A 384 -18.46 -1.19 12.14
N GLU A 385 -19.08 -0.04 12.44
CA GLU A 385 -19.98 0.66 11.51
C GLU A 385 -19.20 1.29 10.35
N ILE A 386 -18.00 1.85 10.63
CA ILE A 386 -17.10 2.35 9.58
C ILE A 386 -16.69 1.21 8.65
N GLU A 387 -16.31 0.07 9.20
CA GLU A 387 -15.94 -1.11 8.40
C GLU A 387 -17.12 -1.63 7.57
N ALA A 388 -18.31 -1.74 8.18
CA ALA A 388 -19.50 -2.18 7.48
C ALA A 388 -19.83 -1.26 6.28
N HIS A 389 -19.63 0.06 6.45
CA HIS A 389 -19.79 1.02 5.37
C HIS A 389 -18.83 0.78 4.21
N PHE A 390 -17.53 0.60 4.49
CA PHE A 390 -16.55 0.38 3.45
C PHE A 390 -16.66 -1.01 2.81
N LYS A 391 -17.03 -2.04 3.58
CA LYS A 391 -17.10 -3.43 3.10
C LYS A 391 -18.02 -3.64 1.91
N SER A 392 -19.01 -2.77 1.71
CA SER A 392 -19.93 -2.80 0.57
C SER A 392 -19.30 -2.27 -0.73
N ARG A 393 -18.17 -1.55 -0.66
CA ARG A 393 -17.57 -0.82 -1.79
C ARG A 393 -16.20 -1.33 -2.18
N VAL A 394 -15.39 -1.76 -1.21
CA VAL A 394 -14.01 -2.17 -1.41
C VAL A 394 -13.84 -3.67 -1.18
N ARG A 395 -12.75 -4.20 -1.66
CA ARG A 395 -12.46 -5.64 -1.55
C ARG A 395 -12.23 -6.06 -0.10
N GLU A 396 -11.38 -5.32 0.62
CA GLU A 396 -10.99 -5.68 1.99
C GLU A 396 -10.66 -4.46 2.85
N ILE A 397 -10.67 -4.67 4.15
CA ILE A 397 -10.36 -3.65 5.16
C ILE A 397 -9.41 -4.24 6.19
N VAL A 398 -8.40 -3.48 6.59
CA VAL A 398 -7.45 -3.85 7.64
C VAL A 398 -7.36 -2.77 8.69
N ARG A 399 -7.50 -3.13 9.95
CA ARG A 399 -7.21 -2.24 11.08
C ARG A 399 -5.72 -2.24 11.38
N ILE A 400 -5.11 -1.06 11.41
CA ILE A 400 -3.75 -0.87 11.90
C ILE A 400 -3.85 -0.34 13.32
N PRO A 401 -3.46 -1.14 14.32
CA PRO A 401 -3.61 -0.76 15.72
C PRO A 401 -2.63 0.36 16.11
N TYR A 402 -2.95 1.07 17.17
CA TYR A 402 -2.06 2.08 17.73
C TYR A 402 -0.70 1.49 18.12
N ASP A 403 0.34 2.09 17.58
CA ASP A 403 1.72 1.80 17.91
C ASP A 403 2.44 3.12 18.20
N PRO A 404 3.08 3.26 19.39
CA PRO A 404 3.77 4.49 19.76
C PRO A 404 4.87 4.88 18.77
N GLN A 405 5.57 3.89 18.19
CA GLN A 405 6.62 4.15 17.22
C GLN A 405 6.05 4.72 15.92
N LEU A 406 4.90 4.21 15.45
CA LEU A 406 4.23 4.76 14.28
C LEU A 406 3.65 6.16 14.56
N ALA A 407 3.11 6.37 15.77
CA ALA A 407 2.54 7.64 16.19
C ALA A 407 3.58 8.74 16.37
N ALA A 408 4.83 8.38 16.67
CA ALA A 408 5.93 9.34 16.83
C ALA A 408 6.25 10.10 15.54
N GLY A 409 5.85 9.60 14.37
CA GLY A 409 6.06 10.27 13.11
C GLY A 409 7.53 10.37 12.68
N SER A 410 8.41 9.57 13.25
CA SER A 410 9.86 9.50 12.99
C SER A 410 10.26 8.21 12.28
N VAL A 411 11.54 7.89 12.26
CA VAL A 411 12.08 6.64 11.71
C VAL A 411 11.38 5.42 12.33
N ILE A 412 10.90 4.53 11.45
CA ILE A 412 10.26 3.28 11.84
C ILE A 412 11.31 2.18 11.84
N ASN A 413 11.53 1.57 13.00
CA ASN A 413 12.29 0.34 13.09
C ASN A 413 11.31 -0.84 13.03
N TYR A 414 11.20 -1.48 11.88
CA TYR A 414 10.23 -2.55 11.64
C TYR A 414 10.38 -3.74 12.58
N ARG A 415 11.58 -3.97 13.13
CA ARG A 415 11.82 -5.05 14.11
C ARG A 415 11.20 -4.78 15.45
N ASP A 416 11.11 -3.52 15.83
CA ASP A 416 10.72 -3.07 17.17
C ASP A 416 9.24 -2.68 17.30
N ILE A 417 8.49 -2.60 16.17
CA ILE A 417 7.04 -2.37 16.22
C ILE A 417 6.33 -3.53 16.93
N LYS A 418 5.19 -3.23 17.56
CA LYS A 418 4.40 -4.22 18.29
C LYS A 418 4.05 -5.43 17.43
N PRO A 419 4.04 -6.65 18.00
CA PRO A 419 3.68 -7.87 17.25
C PRO A 419 2.31 -7.80 16.56
N LEU A 420 1.33 -7.13 17.19
CA LEU A 420 -0.01 -6.96 16.61
C LEU A 420 0.04 -6.03 15.39
N THR A 421 0.76 -4.91 15.49
CA THR A 421 0.98 -3.98 14.37
C THR A 421 1.68 -4.67 13.22
N LYS A 422 2.71 -5.47 13.51
CA LYS A 422 3.42 -6.26 12.51
C LYS A 422 2.53 -7.29 11.81
N ALA A 423 1.64 -7.94 12.57
CA ALA A 423 0.67 -8.86 12.01
C ALA A 423 -0.32 -8.16 11.07
N SER A 424 -0.85 -6.98 11.49
CA SER A 424 -1.74 -6.17 10.64
C SER A 424 -1.03 -5.64 9.39
N ALA A 425 0.25 -5.25 9.50
CA ALA A 425 1.05 -4.81 8.35
C ALA A 425 1.24 -5.94 7.32
N ARG A 426 1.52 -7.16 7.79
CA ARG A 426 1.63 -8.35 6.93
C ARG A 426 0.30 -8.74 6.31
N GLU A 427 -0.80 -8.62 7.04
CA GLU A 427 -2.14 -8.84 6.48
C GLU A 427 -2.49 -7.81 5.41
N LEU A 428 -2.19 -6.51 5.64
CA LEU A 428 -2.33 -5.47 4.62
C LEU A 428 -1.52 -5.81 3.37
N ALA A 429 -0.25 -6.23 3.54
CA ALA A 429 0.61 -6.65 2.44
C ALA A 429 0.04 -7.85 1.67
N ALA A 430 -0.51 -8.85 2.38
CA ALA A 430 -1.14 -10.02 1.78
C ALA A 430 -2.39 -9.65 0.98
N LEU A 431 -3.26 -8.80 1.55
CA LEU A 431 -4.47 -8.34 0.87
C LEU A 431 -4.13 -7.52 -0.37
N VAL A 432 -3.13 -6.66 -0.30
CA VAL A 432 -2.66 -5.92 -1.48
C VAL A 432 -2.13 -6.89 -2.54
N ALA A 433 -1.27 -7.85 -2.16
CA ALA A 433 -0.71 -8.85 -3.08
C ALA A 433 -1.80 -9.72 -3.74
N ASP A 434 -2.86 -10.09 -3.02
CA ASP A 434 -3.98 -10.85 -3.57
C ASP A 434 -4.76 -10.09 -4.64
N GLY A 435 -4.83 -8.75 -4.50
CA GLY A 435 -5.49 -7.87 -5.47
C GLY A 435 -4.67 -7.56 -6.71
N LEU A 436 -3.37 -7.87 -6.70
CA LEU A 436 -2.56 -7.65 -7.89
C LEU A 436 -2.81 -8.73 -8.94
N PRO A 437 -2.82 -8.36 -10.24
CA PRO A 437 -3.04 -9.32 -11.30
C PRO A 437 -2.02 -10.45 -11.23
N ALA A 438 -2.54 -11.68 -11.11
CA ALA A 438 -1.73 -12.89 -11.17
C ALA A 438 -1.35 -13.18 -12.61
N ARG A 439 -0.34 -14.05 -12.80
CA ARG A 439 -0.03 -14.68 -14.08
C ARG A 439 -1.30 -15.22 -14.70
N GLN A 440 -1.67 -14.72 -15.87
CA GLN A 440 -2.61 -15.47 -16.70
C GLN A 440 -1.85 -16.70 -17.17
N GLY A 441 -2.27 -17.88 -16.68
CA GLY A 441 -1.68 -19.14 -17.09
C GLY A 441 -1.80 -19.29 -18.59
N SER A 442 -0.67 -19.36 -19.28
CA SER A 442 -0.56 -19.79 -20.67
C SER A 442 -0.80 -21.29 -20.77
#